data_a19080cd333113ae13e5ba6334bcc356
#
_entry.id   a19080cd333113ae13e5ba6334bcc356
#
_cell.length_a   1.000
_cell.length_b   1.000
_cell.length_c   1.000
_cell.angle_alpha   90.00
_cell.angle_beta   90.00
_cell.angle_gamma   90.00
#
_symmetry.space_group_name_H-M   'P 1'
#
loop_
_entity.id
_entity.type
_entity.pdbx_description
1 polymer ?
#
loop_
_entity_poly.entity_id
_entity_poly.type
_entity_poly.pdbx_seq_one_letter_code
_entity_poly.pdbx_strand_id
1 'polypeptide(L)'
;MLLAIPTARLDRAAMTLSGLCLVHCLGTAVMFALLSAAGGILGSPVIHEFGLTFAMVLGTIALGRGILEHGFMMPSTVGGLGLGVMAGALSLPHDGTEAMYTVVGVGILALGHQLNRIANE
;
A
#
# COMPACT_ATOMS: atom_id res chain seq x y z
N MET A 1 -8.75 31.69 -13.41
CA MET A 1 -9.85 30.74 -13.61
C MET A 1 -10.00 29.73 -12.46
N LEU A 2 -8.91 29.20 -11.94
CA LEU A 2 -8.91 28.32 -10.74
C LEU A 2 -9.38 29.01 -9.45
N LEU A 3 -9.20 30.33 -9.32
CA LEU A 3 -9.62 31.13 -8.16
C LEU A 3 -11.16 31.40 -8.11
N ALA A 4 -11.91 31.03 -9.15
CA ALA A 4 -13.35 31.23 -9.19
C ALA A 4 -14.18 30.02 -8.71
N ILE A 5 -13.50 28.88 -8.38
CA ILE A 5 -14.20 27.69 -7.88
C ILE A 5 -14.28 27.80 -6.36
N PRO A 6 -15.48 27.74 -5.75
CA PRO A 6 -15.59 27.75 -4.29
C PRO A 6 -14.79 26.58 -3.67
N THR A 7 -13.96 26.88 -2.68
CA THR A 7 -13.13 25.89 -1.97
C THR A 7 -13.94 24.68 -1.50
N ALA A 8 -15.17 24.90 -1.04
CA ALA A 8 -16.08 23.82 -0.63
C ALA A 8 -16.42 22.82 -1.75
N ARG A 9 -16.41 23.25 -3.03
CA ARG A 9 -16.61 22.33 -4.17
C ARG A 9 -15.36 21.53 -4.47
N LEU A 10 -14.18 22.16 -4.35
CA LEU A 10 -12.89 21.47 -4.51
C LEU A 10 -12.69 20.44 -3.41
N ASP A 11 -13.02 20.77 -2.17
CA ASP A 11 -12.93 19.85 -1.04
C ASP A 11 -13.86 18.66 -1.22
N ARG A 12 -15.10 18.88 -1.64
CA ARG A 12 -16.03 17.78 -1.94
C ARG A 12 -15.53 16.88 -3.07
N ALA A 13 -15.02 17.46 -4.14
CA ALA A 13 -14.47 16.69 -5.26
C ALA A 13 -13.26 15.87 -4.82
N ALA A 14 -12.36 16.47 -4.04
CA ALA A 14 -11.18 15.79 -3.50
C ALA A 14 -11.57 14.64 -2.56
N MET A 15 -12.52 14.86 -1.65
CA MET A 15 -13.01 13.83 -0.73
C MET A 15 -13.71 12.69 -1.48
N THR A 16 -14.52 13.00 -2.49
CA THR A 16 -15.21 11.99 -3.32
C THR A 16 -14.18 11.17 -4.09
N LEU A 17 -13.21 11.81 -4.72
CA LEU A 17 -12.15 11.13 -5.47
C LEU A 17 -11.32 10.24 -4.55
N SER A 18 -10.93 10.74 -3.39
CA SER A 18 -10.19 9.97 -2.38
C SER A 18 -10.98 8.76 -1.89
N GLY A 19 -12.28 8.93 -1.64
CA GLY A 19 -13.18 7.84 -1.25
C GLY A 19 -13.31 6.77 -2.35
N LEU A 20 -13.46 7.18 -3.60
CA LEU A 20 -13.51 6.27 -4.75
C LEU A 20 -12.18 5.52 -4.93
N CYS A 21 -11.05 6.22 -4.80
CA CYS A 21 -9.73 5.58 -4.85
C CYS A 21 -9.57 4.55 -3.73
N LEU A 22 -10.00 4.87 -2.51
CA LEU A 22 -9.93 3.96 -1.37
C LEU A 22 -10.79 2.71 -1.61
N VAL A 23 -12.03 2.87 -2.05
CA VAL A 23 -12.94 1.75 -2.36
C VAL A 23 -12.37 0.88 -3.49
N HIS A 24 -11.85 1.49 -4.54
CA HIS A 24 -11.21 0.77 -5.65
C HIS A 24 -9.98 0.00 -5.18
N CYS A 25 -9.08 0.61 -4.42
CA CYS A 25 -7.88 -0.05 -3.91
C CYS A 25 -8.23 -1.19 -2.96
N LEU A 26 -9.17 -0.96 -2.01
CA LEU A 26 -9.62 -2.02 -1.10
C LEU A 26 -10.31 -3.16 -1.84
N GLY A 27 -11.22 -2.85 -2.77
CA GLY A 27 -11.92 -3.84 -3.57
C GLY A 27 -10.97 -4.67 -4.42
N THR A 28 -9.97 -4.03 -5.04
CA THR A 28 -8.94 -4.71 -5.81
C THR A 28 -8.10 -5.63 -4.92
N ALA A 29 -7.67 -5.15 -3.76
CA ALA A 29 -6.89 -5.94 -2.81
C ALA A 29 -7.67 -7.17 -2.31
N VAL A 30 -8.94 -7.00 -1.94
CA VAL A 30 -9.82 -8.10 -1.51
C VAL A 30 -10.04 -9.09 -2.65
N MET A 31 -10.29 -8.59 -3.87
CA MET A 31 -10.47 -9.45 -5.04
C MET A 31 -9.21 -10.29 -5.33
N PHE A 32 -8.02 -9.69 -5.29
CA PHE A 32 -6.77 -10.42 -5.48
C PHE A 32 -6.53 -11.44 -4.36
N ALA A 33 -6.84 -11.10 -3.10
CA ALA A 33 -6.73 -12.04 -1.98
C ALA A 33 -7.67 -13.24 -2.16
N LEU A 34 -8.90 -13.02 -2.59
CA LEU A 34 -9.87 -14.09 -2.85
C LEU A 34 -9.46 -14.98 -4.04
N LEU A 35 -8.96 -14.38 -5.12
CA LEU A 35 -8.44 -15.11 -6.28
C LEU A 35 -7.22 -15.95 -5.93
N SER A 36 -6.32 -15.41 -5.11
CA SER A 36 -5.15 -16.15 -4.61
C SER A 36 -5.56 -17.33 -3.73
N ALA A 37 -6.58 -17.16 -2.88
CA ALA A 37 -7.13 -18.22 -2.03
C ALA A 37 -7.87 -19.29 -2.83
N ALA A 38 -8.45 -18.92 -3.98
CA ALA A 38 -9.16 -19.88 -4.86
C ALA A 38 -8.21 -20.81 -5.65
N GLY A 39 -6.91 -20.56 -5.61
CA GLY A 39 -5.90 -21.34 -6.32
C GLY A 39 -5.73 -20.95 -7.79
N GLY A 40 -4.98 -21.74 -8.54
CA GLY A 40 -4.64 -21.47 -9.93
C GLY A 40 -3.34 -20.68 -10.12
N ILE A 41 -3.13 -20.10 -11.30
CA ILE A 41 -1.89 -19.37 -11.64
C ILE A 41 -1.65 -18.19 -10.69
N LEU A 42 -2.71 -17.48 -10.29
CA LEU A 42 -2.62 -16.35 -9.36
C LEU A 42 -2.31 -16.78 -7.91
N GLY A 43 -2.58 -18.02 -7.54
CA GLY A 43 -2.19 -18.61 -6.27
C GLY A 43 -0.79 -19.23 -6.27
N SER A 44 -0.07 -19.14 -7.39
CA SER A 44 1.29 -19.66 -7.50
C SER A 44 2.23 -18.95 -6.53
N PRO A 45 3.04 -19.69 -5.73
CA PRO A 45 4.05 -19.10 -4.85
C PRO A 45 4.98 -18.14 -5.60
N VAL A 46 5.37 -18.47 -6.81
CA VAL A 46 6.28 -17.68 -7.64
C VAL A 46 5.67 -16.30 -7.94
N ILE A 47 4.39 -16.23 -8.31
CA ILE A 47 3.72 -14.95 -8.59
C ILE A 47 3.59 -14.12 -7.31
N HIS A 48 3.27 -14.77 -6.19
CA HIS A 48 3.20 -14.11 -4.89
C HIS A 48 4.55 -13.52 -4.49
N GLU A 49 5.62 -14.30 -4.57
CA GLU A 49 6.98 -13.85 -4.23
C GLU A 49 7.48 -12.72 -5.13
N PHE A 50 7.25 -12.82 -6.44
CA PHE A 50 7.59 -11.76 -7.40
C PHE A 50 6.81 -10.48 -7.13
N GLY A 51 5.50 -10.57 -6.96
CA GLY A 51 4.63 -9.43 -6.68
C GLY A 51 5.00 -8.74 -5.37
N LEU A 52 5.26 -9.52 -4.33
CA LEU A 52 5.65 -9.02 -3.01
C LEU A 52 7.02 -8.34 -3.05
N THR A 53 8.01 -8.95 -3.70
CA THR A 53 9.34 -8.37 -3.88
C THR A 53 9.27 -7.06 -4.65
N PHE A 54 8.51 -7.02 -5.73
CA PHE A 54 8.31 -5.81 -6.53
C PHE A 54 7.65 -4.69 -5.72
N ALA A 55 6.61 -5.02 -4.95
CA ALA A 55 5.93 -4.07 -4.06
C ALA A 55 6.87 -3.52 -2.98
N MET A 56 7.75 -4.37 -2.40
CA MET A 56 8.73 -3.93 -1.42
C MET A 56 9.76 -2.98 -2.00
N VAL A 57 10.26 -3.25 -3.22
CA VAL A 57 11.21 -2.36 -3.91
C VAL A 57 10.57 -0.99 -4.18
N LEU A 58 9.36 -0.97 -4.74
CA LEU A 58 8.65 0.28 -5.01
C LEU A 58 8.34 1.05 -3.71
N GLY A 59 7.90 0.34 -2.67
CA GLY A 59 7.62 0.93 -1.36
C GLY A 59 8.85 1.57 -0.74
N THR A 60 9.99 0.90 -0.82
CA THR A 60 11.28 1.42 -0.31
C THR A 60 11.70 2.69 -1.06
N ILE A 61 11.58 2.69 -2.39
CA ILE A 61 11.91 3.86 -3.21
C ILE A 61 10.98 5.03 -2.88
N ALA A 62 9.68 4.79 -2.80
CA ALA A 62 8.69 5.83 -2.53
C ALA A 62 8.87 6.47 -1.15
N LEU A 63 9.06 5.66 -0.11
CA LEU A 63 9.29 6.15 1.26
C LEU A 63 10.64 6.85 1.39
N GLY A 64 11.69 6.32 0.74
CA GLY A 64 13.01 6.93 0.72
C GLY A 64 12.99 8.32 0.05
N ARG A 65 12.29 8.45 -1.08
CA ARG A 65 12.10 9.74 -1.73
C ARG A 65 11.33 10.72 -0.85
N GLY A 66 10.30 10.25 -0.15
CA GLY A 66 9.56 11.08 0.78
C GLY A 66 10.44 11.73 1.84
N ILE A 67 11.39 10.99 2.43
CA ILE A 67 12.35 11.56 3.39
C ILE A 67 13.14 12.72 2.76
N LEU A 68 13.56 12.57 1.51
CA LEU A 68 14.33 13.60 0.79
C LEU A 68 13.46 14.83 0.44
N GLU A 69 12.17 14.64 0.22
CA GLU A 69 11.25 15.71 -0.17
C GLU A 69 10.73 16.50 1.03
N HIS A 70 10.25 15.85 2.09
CA HIS A 70 9.63 16.52 3.24
C HIS A 70 10.45 16.43 4.54
N GLY A 71 11.46 15.58 4.61
CA GLY A 71 12.37 15.47 5.77
C GLY A 71 11.81 14.75 7.01
N PHE A 72 10.54 14.28 6.99
CA PHE A 72 9.94 13.58 8.11
C PHE A 72 10.26 12.08 8.06
N MET A 73 10.70 11.53 9.19
CA MET A 73 11.08 10.12 9.30
C MET A 73 9.89 9.19 9.62
N MET A 74 8.81 9.72 10.19
CA MET A 74 7.69 8.92 10.66
C MET A 74 7.05 8.06 9.55
N PRO A 75 6.75 8.58 8.34
CA PRO A 75 6.20 7.75 7.27
C PRO A 75 7.08 6.56 6.92
N SER A 76 8.38 6.80 6.85
CA SER A 76 9.36 5.76 6.50
C SER A 76 9.56 4.75 7.62
N THR A 77 9.44 5.15 8.88
CA THR A 77 9.50 4.24 10.03
C THR A 77 8.29 3.30 10.03
N VAL A 78 7.09 3.85 9.86
CA VAL A 78 5.86 3.05 9.79
C VAL A 78 5.86 2.15 8.56
N GLY A 79 6.14 2.70 7.39
CA GLY A 79 6.20 1.94 6.15
C GLY A 79 7.31 0.89 6.16
N GLY A 80 8.46 1.20 6.75
CA GLY A 80 9.57 0.27 6.93
C GLY A 80 9.21 -0.92 7.82
N LEU A 81 8.41 -0.70 8.87
CA LEU A 81 7.85 -1.80 9.66
C LEU A 81 6.98 -2.72 8.79
N GLY A 82 6.11 -2.16 7.96
CA GLY A 82 5.30 -2.92 7.00
C GLY A 82 6.16 -3.73 6.02
N LEU A 83 7.20 -3.11 5.46
CA LEU A 83 8.17 -3.79 4.58
C LEU A 83 8.89 -4.94 5.31
N GLY A 84 9.25 -4.75 6.58
CA GLY A 84 9.87 -5.80 7.40
C GLY A 84 8.96 -7.00 7.62
N VAL A 85 7.67 -6.75 7.90
CA VAL A 85 6.66 -7.82 8.05
C VAL A 85 6.46 -8.56 6.73
N MET A 86 6.40 -7.85 5.60
CA MET A 86 6.29 -8.45 4.26
C MET A 86 7.51 -9.30 3.93
N ALA A 87 8.72 -8.81 4.23
CA ALA A 87 9.95 -9.56 4.02
C ALA A 87 9.99 -10.83 4.87
N GLY A 88 9.55 -10.75 6.13
CA GLY A 88 9.41 -11.92 7.01
C GLY A 88 8.41 -12.93 6.48
N ALA A 89 7.32 -12.49 5.87
CA ALA A 89 6.30 -13.36 5.26
C ALA A 89 6.87 -14.27 4.17
N LEU A 90 7.88 -13.80 3.42
CA LEU A 90 8.54 -14.62 2.39
C LEU A 90 9.27 -15.86 2.95
N SER A 91 9.57 -15.86 4.24
CA SER A 91 10.25 -16.97 4.93
C SER A 91 9.28 -17.98 5.54
N LEU A 92 7.98 -17.74 5.45
CA LEU A 92 6.95 -18.60 6.04
C LEU A 92 6.49 -19.70 5.09
N PRO A 93 5.95 -20.81 5.63
CA PRO A 93 5.37 -21.87 4.81
C PRO A 93 4.20 -21.37 3.98
N HIS A 94 3.99 -21.94 2.80
CA HIS A 94 2.88 -21.65 1.88
C HIS A 94 1.59 -22.37 2.30
N ASP A 95 1.20 -22.21 3.55
CA ASP A 95 -0.01 -22.80 4.14
C ASP A 95 -1.11 -21.78 4.45
N GLY A 96 -0.95 -20.56 3.93
CA GLY A 96 -1.82 -19.41 4.19
C GLY A 96 -1.32 -18.48 5.29
N THR A 97 -0.34 -18.91 6.10
CA THR A 97 0.25 -18.07 7.15
C THR A 97 1.01 -16.89 6.54
N GLU A 98 1.76 -17.15 5.46
CA GLU A 98 2.46 -16.07 4.72
C GLU A 98 1.47 -15.03 4.17
N ALA A 99 0.30 -15.45 3.70
CA ALA A 99 -0.72 -14.55 3.17
C ALA A 99 -1.25 -13.60 4.27
N MET A 100 -1.49 -14.13 5.46
CA MET A 100 -1.95 -13.33 6.61
C MET A 100 -0.91 -12.27 7.00
N TYR A 101 0.37 -12.65 7.13
CA TYR A 101 1.45 -11.71 7.44
C TYR A 101 1.66 -10.71 6.30
N THR A 102 1.52 -11.12 5.06
CA THR A 102 1.55 -10.22 3.90
C THR A 102 0.47 -9.16 3.98
N VAL A 103 -0.78 -9.54 4.28
CA VAL A 103 -1.90 -8.59 4.43
C VAL A 103 -1.63 -7.59 5.55
N VAL A 104 -1.12 -8.05 6.70
CA VAL A 104 -0.74 -7.17 7.81
C VAL A 104 0.37 -6.21 7.39
N GLY A 105 1.43 -6.71 6.76
CA GLY A 105 2.54 -5.90 6.27
C GLY A 105 2.12 -4.85 5.24
N VAL A 106 1.29 -5.24 4.28
CA VAL A 106 0.71 -4.33 3.27
C VAL A 106 -0.16 -3.26 3.93
N GLY A 107 -0.96 -3.60 4.93
CA GLY A 107 -1.77 -2.63 5.68
C GLY A 107 -0.92 -1.58 6.39
N ILE A 108 0.15 -2.01 7.06
CA ILE A 108 1.10 -1.10 7.73
C ILE A 108 1.86 -0.26 6.69
N LEU A 109 2.29 -0.85 5.58
CA LEU A 109 2.94 -0.13 4.48
C LEU A 109 2.01 0.92 3.87
N ALA A 110 0.74 0.59 3.65
CA ALA A 110 -0.26 1.52 3.16
C ALA A 110 -0.45 2.73 4.10
N LEU A 111 -0.42 2.49 5.42
CA LEU A 111 -0.41 3.56 6.41
C LEU A 111 0.84 4.44 6.28
N GLY A 112 2.01 3.85 6.10
CA GLY A 112 3.26 4.57 5.84
C GLY A 112 3.15 5.46 4.60
N HIS A 113 2.60 4.95 3.51
CA HIS A 113 2.36 5.74 2.29
C HIS A 113 1.34 6.86 2.50
N GLN A 114 0.30 6.61 3.29
CA GLN A 114 -0.67 7.65 3.63
C GLN A 114 -0.01 8.79 4.42
N LEU A 115 0.79 8.45 5.42
CA LEU A 115 1.54 9.44 6.19
C LEU A 115 2.55 10.20 5.31
N ASN A 116 3.21 9.50 4.38
CA ASN A 116 4.14 10.11 3.43
C ASN A 116 3.44 11.12 2.51
N ARG A 117 2.21 10.81 2.09
CA ARG A 117 1.40 11.73 1.29
C ARG A 117 0.98 12.97 2.08
N ILE A 118 0.50 12.78 3.32
CA ILE A 118 0.11 13.90 4.21
C ILE A 118 1.30 14.81 4.50
N ALA A 119 2.49 14.26 4.66
CA ALA A 119 3.70 15.02 4.91
C ALA A 119 4.13 15.90 3.73
N ASN A 120 3.64 15.59 2.52
CA ASN A 120 3.90 16.39 1.30
C ASN A 120 2.84 17.47 1.03
N GLU A 121 1.74 17.49 1.77
CA GLU A 121 0.68 18.52 1.68
C GLU A 121 1.02 19.76 2.52
#